data_f9d1a8d8aaf107306fd6972a1a446bfc
#
_entry.id   f9d1a8d8aaf107306fd6972a1a446bfc
#
_cell.length_a   1.000
_cell.length_b   1.000
_cell.length_c   1.000
_cell.angle_alpha   90.00
_cell.angle_beta   90.00
_cell.angle_gamma   90.00
#
_symmetry.space_group_name_H-M   'P 1'
#
loop_
_entity.id
_entity.type
_entity.pdbx_description
1 polymer ?
#
loop_
_entity_poly.entity_id
_entity_poly.type
_entity_poly.pdbx_seq_one_letter_code
_entity_poly.pdbx_strand_id
1 'polypeptide(L)'
;MKGLGMFKKVYPTAAVFLGILFGFLTALITMRSLIDPSLKIGMPLGVHAATAAGNDGFSAATGQIDDNVEGLFLLDGLTGDLTCNVISVFNGKFFARMHRNVLKDLDLDNDKNTRLLMVTGLWEYRSQSGQMRPSDSAVYVVDSASGNFAAYTVPWNKLISSKGRQSGHLGKIELLDKGESRDSSVNP
;
A
#
# COMPACT_ATOMS: atom_id res chain seq x y z
N MET A 1 -15.22 35.75 84.41
CA MET A 1 -15.34 34.28 84.49
C MET A 1 -15.23 33.76 83.05
N LYS A 2 -14.09 33.30 82.74
CA LYS A 2 -13.62 32.04 82.10
C LYS A 2 -14.62 31.44 81.13
N GLY A 3 -14.32 31.59 79.82
CA GLY A 3 -14.85 30.80 78.71
C GLY A 3 -13.68 30.25 77.93
N LEU A 4 -13.44 28.97 78.11
CA LEU A 4 -12.28 28.19 77.66
C LEU A 4 -12.36 27.92 76.15
N GLY A 5 -11.42 28.47 75.43
CA GLY A 5 -11.22 28.14 73.99
C GLY A 5 -10.68 26.73 73.87
N MET A 6 -11.48 25.82 73.31
CA MET A 6 -11.10 24.46 72.99
C MET A 6 -10.40 24.42 71.65
N PHE A 7 -9.06 24.61 71.64
CA PHE A 7 -8.27 24.36 70.44
C PHE A 7 -8.26 22.87 70.13
N LYS A 8 -9.02 22.44 69.16
CA LYS A 8 -8.97 21.08 68.62
C LYS A 8 -7.55 20.82 68.06
N LYS A 9 -6.86 19.94 68.74
CA LYS A 9 -5.52 19.46 68.35
C LYS A 9 -5.66 18.69 67.04
N VAL A 10 -5.40 19.39 65.92
CA VAL A 10 -5.35 18.72 64.60
C VAL A 10 -4.12 17.85 64.62
N TYR A 11 -4.34 16.54 64.51
CA TYR A 11 -3.25 15.57 64.50
C TYR A 11 -2.46 15.75 63.19
N PRO A 12 -1.14 16.05 63.25
CA PRO A 12 -0.32 16.28 62.04
C PRO A 12 -0.25 15.06 61.13
N THR A 13 -0.49 13.88 61.70
CA THR A 13 -0.54 12.61 60.97
C THR A 13 -1.69 12.54 59.97
N ALA A 14 -2.88 13.07 60.33
CA ALA A 14 -4.03 13.11 59.44
C ALA A 14 -3.81 14.00 58.23
N ALA A 15 -3.11 15.13 58.40
CA ALA A 15 -2.78 16.08 57.31
C ALA A 15 -1.76 15.46 56.33
N VAL A 16 -0.79 14.66 56.85
CA VAL A 16 0.20 13.96 56.03
C VAL A 16 -0.48 12.86 55.16
N PHE A 17 -1.40 12.07 55.79
CA PHE A 17 -2.13 11.05 55.01
C PHE A 17 -3.02 11.67 53.95
N LEU A 18 -3.69 12.79 54.23
CA LEU A 18 -4.50 13.48 53.25
C LEU A 18 -3.67 14.04 52.09
N GLY A 19 -2.48 14.57 52.33
CA GLY A 19 -1.53 15.04 51.34
C GLY A 19 -1.04 13.90 50.42
N ILE A 20 -0.70 12.75 50.99
CA ILE A 20 -0.26 11.57 50.23
C ILE A 20 -1.42 11.07 49.34
N LEU A 21 -2.62 11.00 49.89
CA LEU A 21 -3.80 10.54 49.12
C LEU A 21 -4.13 11.48 47.98
N PHE A 22 -4.04 12.80 48.21
CA PHE A 22 -4.26 13.78 47.16
C PHE A 22 -3.16 13.78 46.08
N GLY A 23 -1.90 13.59 46.48
CA GLY A 23 -0.77 13.44 45.55
C GLY A 23 -0.91 12.17 44.68
N PHE A 24 -1.35 11.06 45.27
CA PHE A 24 -1.58 9.83 44.52
C PHE A 24 -2.75 9.93 43.54
N LEU A 25 -3.83 10.63 43.94
CA LEU A 25 -4.99 10.84 43.09
C LEU A 25 -4.65 11.76 41.88
N THR A 26 -3.86 12.81 42.12
CA THR A 26 -3.39 13.70 41.03
C THR A 26 -2.44 12.98 40.09
N ALA A 27 -1.54 12.11 40.59
CA ALA A 27 -0.66 11.30 39.78
C ALA A 27 -1.43 10.32 38.89
N LEU A 28 -2.51 9.70 39.40
CA LEU A 28 -3.37 8.80 38.61
C LEU A 28 -4.13 9.55 37.50
N ILE A 29 -4.58 10.78 37.78
CA ILE A 29 -5.29 11.61 36.78
C ILE A 29 -4.31 12.06 35.69
N THR A 30 -3.10 12.47 36.04
CA THR A 30 -2.08 12.87 35.05
C THR A 30 -1.58 11.66 34.25
N MET A 31 -1.46 10.49 34.84
CA MET A 31 -1.12 9.27 34.09
C MET A 31 -2.23 8.89 33.10
N ARG A 32 -3.50 9.08 33.43
CA ARG A 32 -4.59 8.85 32.49
C ARG A 32 -4.62 9.82 31.32
N SER A 33 -4.21 11.08 31.52
CA SER A 33 -4.15 12.08 30.45
C SER A 33 -2.92 11.90 29.56
N LEU A 34 -1.86 11.22 30.02
CA LEU A 34 -0.70 10.86 29.20
C LEU A 34 -0.88 9.55 28.40
N ILE A 35 -1.84 8.72 28.81
CA ILE A 35 -2.28 7.57 28.01
C ILE A 35 -3.51 8.02 27.25
N ASP A 36 -3.31 8.91 26.27
CA ASP A 36 -4.36 9.29 25.35
C ASP A 36 -4.62 8.08 24.42
N PRO A 37 -5.77 7.38 24.57
CA PRO A 37 -6.09 6.28 23.65
C PRO A 37 -6.41 6.76 22.25
N SER A 38 -6.36 8.08 22.04
CA SER A 38 -6.49 8.71 20.74
C SER A 38 -5.13 8.96 20.04
N LEU A 39 -3.99 8.55 20.59
CA LEU A 39 -2.87 8.22 19.74
C LEU A 39 -3.29 7.02 18.88
N LYS A 40 -4.15 7.28 17.93
CA LYS A 40 -4.17 6.55 16.68
C LYS A 40 -2.77 6.79 16.11
N ILE A 41 -1.81 5.99 16.54
CA ILE A 41 -0.70 5.62 15.70
C ILE A 41 -1.45 5.11 14.50
N GLY A 42 -1.60 5.98 13.49
CA GLY A 42 -2.10 5.54 12.21
C GLY A 42 -1.24 4.33 11.95
N MET A 43 -1.84 3.12 12.00
CA MET A 43 -1.13 1.95 11.51
C MET A 43 -0.54 2.43 10.21
N PRO A 44 0.77 2.36 9.99
CA PRO A 44 1.29 2.66 8.67
C PRO A 44 0.42 1.85 7.75
N LEU A 45 -0.39 2.53 6.94
CA LEU A 45 -1.09 1.95 5.82
C LEU A 45 -0.08 1.01 5.25
N GLY A 46 -0.38 -0.30 5.24
CA GLY A 46 0.60 -1.33 5.05
C GLY A 46 1.61 -0.88 4.01
N VAL A 47 2.86 -0.79 4.38
CA VAL A 47 3.93 -0.46 3.45
C VAL A 47 3.93 -1.65 2.50
N HIS A 48 3.18 -1.52 1.42
CA HIS A 48 3.24 -2.47 0.33
C HIS A 48 4.61 -2.27 -0.31
N ALA A 49 5.59 -2.97 0.26
CA ALA A 49 6.91 -3.05 -0.32
C ALA A 49 6.77 -3.84 -1.62
N ALA A 50 6.60 -3.12 -2.72
CA ALA A 50 6.77 -3.69 -4.02
C ALA A 50 8.24 -4.10 -4.15
N THR A 51 8.53 -5.36 -3.91
CA THR A 51 9.86 -5.91 -4.11
C THR A 51 9.93 -6.38 -5.55
N ALA A 52 10.52 -5.57 -6.42
CA ALA A 52 10.89 -6.06 -7.73
C ALA A 52 12.17 -6.90 -7.57
N ALA A 53 12.06 -8.20 -7.75
CA ALA A 53 13.20 -9.09 -7.92
C ALA A 53 13.35 -9.34 -9.43
N GLY A 54 14.47 -8.96 -10.00
CA GLY A 54 14.78 -9.20 -11.41
C GLY A 54 16.06 -10.01 -11.54
N ASN A 55 16.07 -10.98 -12.41
CA ASN A 55 17.25 -11.63 -12.95
C ASN A 55 17.21 -11.50 -14.47
N ASP A 56 18.30 -11.80 -15.16
CA ASP A 56 18.48 -11.64 -16.61
C ASP A 56 17.24 -12.06 -17.42
N GLY A 57 16.36 -11.12 -17.71
CA GLY A 57 15.18 -11.30 -18.53
C GLY A 57 13.85 -11.55 -17.80
N PHE A 58 13.77 -11.58 -16.46
CA PHE A 58 12.51 -11.78 -15.75
C PHE A 58 12.39 -10.92 -14.49
N SER A 59 11.24 -10.26 -14.31
CA SER A 59 10.96 -9.44 -13.14
C SER A 59 9.63 -9.85 -12.48
N ALA A 60 9.58 -9.82 -11.15
CA ALA A 60 8.39 -10.12 -10.37
C ALA A 60 8.15 -9.01 -9.33
N ALA A 61 6.90 -8.62 -9.16
CA ALA A 61 6.48 -7.67 -8.13
C ALA A 61 5.05 -8.01 -7.67
N THR A 62 4.65 -7.55 -6.49
CA THR A 62 3.25 -7.60 -6.06
C THR A 62 2.64 -6.21 -6.04
N GLY A 63 1.33 -6.13 -6.13
CA GLY A 63 0.60 -4.86 -6.05
C GLY A 63 -0.86 -5.07 -5.71
N GLN A 64 -1.42 -4.11 -5.01
CA GLN A 64 -2.81 -4.15 -4.57
C GLN A 64 -3.74 -4.00 -5.77
N ILE A 65 -4.67 -4.93 -5.91
CA ILE A 65 -5.71 -4.89 -6.96
C ILE A 65 -7.00 -4.25 -6.44
N ASP A 66 -7.41 -4.65 -5.23
CA ASP A 66 -8.62 -4.18 -4.55
C ASP A 66 -8.43 -4.33 -3.04
N ASP A 67 -9.38 -3.90 -2.21
CA ASP A 67 -9.40 -4.16 -0.78
C ASP A 67 -9.13 -5.65 -0.49
N ASN A 68 -8.03 -5.95 0.20
CA ASN A 68 -7.60 -7.32 0.54
C ASN A 68 -7.35 -8.26 -0.66
N VAL A 69 -7.15 -7.73 -1.85
CA VAL A 69 -6.81 -8.49 -3.06
C VAL A 69 -5.48 -8.03 -3.60
N GLU A 70 -4.52 -8.92 -3.67
CA GLU A 70 -3.19 -8.67 -4.19
C GLU A 70 -2.96 -9.44 -5.50
N GLY A 71 -2.27 -8.81 -6.44
CA GLY A 71 -1.83 -9.40 -7.69
C GLY A 71 -0.34 -9.65 -7.70
N LEU A 72 0.07 -10.80 -8.25
CA LEU A 72 1.44 -11.09 -8.61
C LEU A 72 1.67 -10.69 -10.06
N PHE A 73 2.49 -9.68 -10.26
CA PHE A 73 2.93 -9.20 -11.56
C PHE A 73 4.23 -9.88 -11.97
N LEU A 74 4.26 -10.37 -13.19
CA LEU A 74 5.42 -11.03 -13.80
C LEU A 74 5.68 -10.39 -15.15
N LEU A 75 6.91 -9.96 -15.38
CA LEU A 75 7.36 -9.40 -16.66
C LEU A 75 8.47 -10.28 -17.23
N ASP A 76 8.23 -10.83 -18.38
CA ASP A 76 9.27 -11.46 -19.21
C ASP A 76 9.94 -10.38 -20.06
N GLY A 77 11.19 -10.06 -19.74
CA GLY A 77 11.97 -9.03 -20.45
C GLY A 77 12.41 -9.45 -21.86
N LEU A 78 12.33 -10.73 -22.20
CA LEU A 78 12.68 -11.21 -23.54
C LEU A 78 11.50 -11.08 -24.51
N THR A 79 10.30 -11.41 -24.04
CA THR A 79 9.07 -11.38 -24.85
C THR A 79 8.29 -10.10 -24.68
N GLY A 80 8.55 -9.33 -23.62
CA GLY A 80 7.78 -8.16 -23.22
C GLY A 80 6.40 -8.51 -22.64
N ASP A 81 6.19 -9.75 -22.25
CA ASP A 81 4.91 -10.19 -21.71
C ASP A 81 4.78 -9.83 -20.22
N LEU A 82 3.89 -8.89 -19.96
CA LEU A 82 3.45 -8.51 -18.60
C LEU A 82 2.19 -9.30 -18.25
N THR A 83 2.23 -10.05 -17.16
CA THR A 83 1.07 -10.78 -16.63
C THR A 83 0.79 -10.38 -15.20
N CYS A 84 -0.49 -10.36 -14.83
CA CYS A 84 -0.96 -10.24 -13.45
C CYS A 84 -1.76 -11.47 -13.09
N ASN A 85 -1.38 -12.16 -12.03
CA ASN A 85 -2.05 -13.35 -11.53
C ASN A 85 -2.61 -13.06 -10.15
N VAL A 86 -3.90 -13.29 -9.94
CA VAL A 86 -4.58 -13.00 -8.67
C VAL A 86 -4.97 -14.30 -7.98
N ILE A 87 -4.60 -14.40 -6.70
CA ILE A 87 -4.91 -15.55 -5.87
C ILE A 87 -6.27 -15.38 -5.20
N SER A 88 -7.05 -16.44 -5.14
CA SER A 88 -8.35 -16.47 -4.47
C SER A 88 -8.16 -16.51 -2.96
N VAL A 89 -8.78 -15.59 -2.24
CA VAL A 89 -8.84 -15.57 -0.77
C VAL A 89 -9.66 -16.74 -0.18
N PHE A 90 -10.45 -17.46 -1.02
CA PHE A 90 -11.30 -18.56 -0.56
C PHE A 90 -10.62 -19.93 -0.60
N ASN A 91 -9.72 -20.16 -1.55
CA ASN A 91 -9.14 -21.48 -1.77
C ASN A 91 -7.63 -21.48 -2.04
N GLY A 92 -6.98 -20.31 -2.02
CA GLY A 92 -5.55 -20.17 -2.23
C GLY A 92 -5.05 -20.52 -3.65
N LYS A 93 -5.95 -20.56 -4.65
CA LYS A 93 -5.58 -20.86 -6.04
C LYS A 93 -5.60 -19.61 -6.89
N PHE A 94 -4.75 -19.54 -7.91
CA PHE A 94 -4.85 -18.51 -8.93
C PHE A 94 -6.14 -18.69 -9.72
N PHE A 95 -6.97 -17.65 -9.76
CA PHE A 95 -8.26 -17.68 -10.40
C PHE A 95 -8.47 -16.63 -11.48
N ALA A 96 -7.63 -15.58 -11.48
CA ALA A 96 -7.67 -14.54 -12.50
C ALA A 96 -6.27 -14.31 -13.06
N ARG A 97 -6.19 -14.11 -14.38
CA ARG A 97 -4.96 -13.77 -15.08
C ARG A 97 -5.26 -12.68 -16.09
N MET A 98 -4.50 -11.60 -16.03
CA MET A 98 -4.50 -10.51 -16.99
C MET A 98 -3.14 -10.47 -17.68
N HIS A 99 -3.13 -10.00 -18.95
CA HIS A 99 -1.96 -10.03 -19.80
C HIS A 99 -1.87 -8.80 -20.69
N ARG A 100 -0.65 -8.36 -20.98
CA ARG A 100 -0.33 -7.34 -22.00
C ARG A 100 1.11 -7.52 -22.48
N ASN A 101 1.35 -7.33 -23.77
CA ASN A 101 2.71 -7.17 -24.29
C ASN A 101 3.08 -5.68 -24.24
N VAL A 102 4.21 -5.35 -23.57
CA VAL A 102 4.64 -3.96 -23.35
C VAL A 102 5.58 -3.41 -24.42
N LEU A 103 6.16 -4.25 -25.28
CA LEU A 103 7.15 -3.81 -26.26
C LEU A 103 6.60 -2.77 -27.21
N LYS A 104 5.35 -2.95 -27.67
CA LYS A 104 4.69 -1.99 -28.57
C LYS A 104 4.43 -0.65 -27.89
N ASP A 105 4.05 -0.70 -26.61
CA ASP A 105 3.77 0.52 -25.85
C ASP A 105 5.02 1.35 -25.61
N LEU A 106 6.16 0.68 -25.48
CA LEU A 106 7.49 1.26 -25.26
C LEU A 106 8.25 1.55 -26.57
N ASP A 107 7.62 1.30 -27.74
CA ASP A 107 8.21 1.48 -29.06
C ASP A 107 9.49 0.64 -29.27
N LEU A 108 9.51 -0.60 -28.74
CA LEU A 108 10.65 -1.52 -28.71
C LEU A 108 10.49 -2.76 -29.61
N ASP A 109 9.50 -2.82 -30.46
CA ASP A 109 9.12 -4.02 -31.25
C ASP A 109 10.27 -4.69 -32.04
N ASN A 110 11.33 -3.93 -32.34
CA ASN A 110 12.48 -4.43 -33.12
C ASN A 110 13.81 -4.29 -32.40
N ASP A 111 13.82 -3.89 -31.12
CA ASP A 111 15.07 -3.70 -30.39
C ASP A 111 15.51 -5.00 -29.71
N LYS A 112 16.72 -5.45 -30.05
CA LYS A 112 17.33 -6.68 -29.48
C LYS A 112 18.03 -6.45 -28.14
N ASN A 113 18.16 -5.19 -27.70
CA ASN A 113 18.91 -4.80 -26.52
C ASN A 113 18.00 -4.27 -25.39
N THR A 114 16.75 -4.67 -25.38
CA THR A 114 15.79 -4.25 -24.35
C THR A 114 16.24 -4.69 -22.97
N ARG A 115 16.14 -3.78 -21.99
CA ARG A 115 16.44 -4.04 -20.57
C ARG A 115 15.28 -3.54 -19.71
N LEU A 116 14.25 -4.36 -19.65
CA LEU A 116 13.02 -4.02 -18.97
C LEU A 116 13.16 -4.15 -17.45
N LEU A 117 12.78 -3.10 -16.75
CA LEU A 117 12.64 -3.04 -15.30
C LEU A 117 11.17 -2.85 -14.97
N MET A 118 10.69 -3.51 -13.91
CA MET A 118 9.32 -3.37 -13.45
C MET A 118 9.30 -3.00 -11.98
N VAL A 119 8.45 -2.04 -11.63
CA VAL A 119 8.10 -1.71 -10.25
C VAL A 119 6.60 -1.51 -10.13
N THR A 120 6.05 -1.75 -8.95
CA THR A 120 4.66 -1.43 -8.64
C THR A 120 4.59 -0.33 -7.60
N GLY A 121 3.55 0.47 -7.65
CA GLY A 121 3.31 1.54 -6.70
C GLY A 121 1.84 1.69 -6.38
N LEU A 122 1.53 2.19 -5.18
CA LEU A 122 0.15 2.52 -4.81
C LEU A 122 -0.36 3.64 -5.73
N TRP A 123 -1.55 3.43 -6.28
CA TRP A 123 -2.22 4.40 -7.13
C TRP A 123 -3.74 4.30 -6.95
N GLU A 124 -4.30 5.20 -6.15
CA GLU A 124 -5.74 5.25 -5.91
C GLU A 124 -6.42 6.11 -6.96
N TYR A 125 -7.13 5.50 -7.87
CA TYR A 125 -7.93 6.20 -8.86
C TYR A 125 -9.26 6.67 -8.28
N ARG A 126 -9.47 7.98 -8.26
CA ARG A 126 -10.65 8.62 -7.67
C ARG A 126 -11.81 8.78 -8.67
N SER A 127 -12.13 7.74 -9.44
CA SER A 127 -13.33 7.78 -10.27
C SER A 127 -14.53 7.20 -9.55
N GLN A 128 -15.67 7.85 -9.68
CA GLN A 128 -16.86 7.53 -8.88
C GLN A 128 -17.89 6.67 -9.58
N SER A 129 -17.71 6.24 -10.83
CA SER A 129 -18.78 5.54 -11.55
C SER A 129 -18.26 4.42 -12.43
N GLY A 130 -18.75 3.21 -12.20
CA GLY A 130 -18.54 2.04 -13.06
C GLY A 130 -18.37 0.74 -12.27
N GLN A 131 -18.80 -0.38 -12.87
CA GLN A 131 -18.57 -1.70 -12.30
C GLN A 131 -17.12 -2.17 -12.44
N MET A 132 -16.41 -1.67 -13.45
CA MET A 132 -14.98 -1.88 -13.66
C MET A 132 -14.24 -0.64 -13.19
N ARG A 133 -13.25 -0.82 -12.36
CA ARG A 133 -12.34 0.24 -11.89
C ARG A 133 -10.89 -0.19 -12.09
N PRO A 134 -9.95 0.74 -12.23
CA PRO A 134 -8.54 0.41 -12.17
C PRO A 134 -8.18 -0.22 -10.82
N SER A 135 -7.10 -1.03 -10.81
CA SER A 135 -6.51 -1.54 -9.57
C SER A 135 -6.00 -0.40 -8.68
N ASP A 136 -5.90 -0.67 -7.37
CA ASP A 136 -5.35 0.27 -6.39
C ASP A 136 -3.81 0.37 -6.46
N SER A 137 -3.19 -0.27 -7.45
CA SER A 137 -1.78 -0.11 -7.80
C SER A 137 -1.59 0.11 -9.29
N ALA A 138 -0.55 0.90 -9.63
CA ALA A 138 -0.01 0.99 -10.97
C ALA A 138 1.25 0.13 -11.10
N VAL A 139 1.48 -0.40 -12.30
CA VAL A 139 2.71 -1.08 -12.69
C VAL A 139 3.48 -0.18 -13.63
N TYR A 140 4.72 0.10 -13.31
CA TYR A 140 5.62 0.89 -14.15
C TYR A 140 6.63 -0.05 -14.78
N VAL A 141 6.74 0.03 -16.10
CA VAL A 141 7.78 -0.68 -16.86
C VAL A 141 8.67 0.35 -17.52
N VAL A 142 9.96 0.19 -17.37
CA VAL A 142 10.99 1.08 -17.91
C VAL A 142 11.98 0.28 -18.71
N ASP A 143 12.26 0.67 -19.94
CA ASP A 143 13.44 0.18 -20.63
C ASP A 143 14.66 1.03 -20.27
N SER A 144 15.61 0.45 -19.56
CA SER A 144 16.82 1.15 -19.13
C SER A 144 17.80 1.43 -20.26
N ALA A 145 17.63 0.80 -21.43
CA ALA A 145 18.45 1.06 -22.60
C ALA A 145 18.02 2.36 -23.32
N SER A 146 16.75 2.49 -23.67
CA SER A 146 16.20 3.68 -24.33
C SER A 146 15.83 4.80 -23.36
N GLY A 147 15.36 4.45 -22.17
CA GLY A 147 14.77 5.36 -21.19
C GLY A 147 13.25 5.54 -21.37
N ASN A 148 12.64 4.77 -22.28
CA ASN A 148 11.19 4.77 -22.45
C ASN A 148 10.52 4.09 -21.24
N PHE A 149 9.39 4.62 -20.81
CA PHE A 149 8.62 4.06 -19.70
C PHE A 149 7.12 4.11 -19.98
N ALA A 150 6.40 3.21 -19.34
CA ALA A 150 4.94 3.18 -19.38
C ALA A 150 4.36 2.75 -18.05
N ALA A 151 3.16 3.25 -17.76
CA ALA A 151 2.37 2.91 -16.59
C ALA A 151 1.14 2.10 -16.99
N TYR A 152 0.83 1.08 -16.21
CA TYR A 152 -0.26 0.15 -16.47
C TYR A 152 -1.14 -0.03 -15.24
N THR A 153 -2.39 -0.43 -15.48
CA THR A 153 -3.34 -0.82 -14.45
C THR A 153 -4.07 -2.10 -14.82
N VAL A 154 -4.62 -2.77 -13.83
CA VAL A 154 -5.48 -3.93 -13.99
C VAL A 154 -6.93 -3.49 -13.84
N PRO A 155 -7.76 -3.58 -14.89
CA PRO A 155 -9.20 -3.36 -14.74
C PRO A 155 -9.80 -4.44 -13.84
N TRP A 156 -10.44 -4.01 -12.76
CA TRP A 156 -10.98 -4.91 -11.75
C TRP A 156 -12.44 -4.60 -11.42
N ASN A 157 -13.19 -5.66 -11.16
CA ASN A 157 -14.56 -5.55 -10.68
C ASN A 157 -14.68 -6.30 -9.35
N LYS A 158 -15.23 -5.67 -8.31
CA LYS A 158 -15.49 -6.30 -7.01
C LYS A 158 -16.27 -7.61 -7.10
N LEU A 159 -17.12 -7.76 -8.11
CA LEU A 159 -17.82 -9.02 -8.39
C LEU A 159 -16.87 -10.16 -8.78
N ILE A 160 -15.69 -9.86 -9.34
CA ILE A 160 -14.67 -10.86 -9.66
C ILE A 160 -14.11 -11.43 -8.36
N SER A 161 -13.84 -10.59 -7.38
CA SER A 161 -13.37 -11.02 -6.04
C SER A 161 -14.38 -11.98 -5.38
N SER A 162 -15.67 -11.69 -5.46
CA SER A 162 -16.72 -12.56 -4.90
C SER A 162 -16.88 -13.89 -5.63
N LYS A 163 -16.49 -13.94 -6.91
CA LYS A 163 -16.51 -15.14 -7.76
C LYS A 163 -15.22 -15.98 -7.66
N GLY A 164 -14.29 -15.63 -6.82
CA GLY A 164 -12.97 -16.31 -6.68
C GLY A 164 -13.03 -17.80 -6.35
N ARG A 165 -14.22 -18.39 -6.28
CA ARG A 165 -14.44 -19.84 -6.25
C ARG A 165 -14.45 -20.48 -7.65
N GLN A 166 -14.60 -19.67 -8.70
CA GLN A 166 -14.61 -20.13 -10.09
C GLN A 166 -13.26 -19.79 -10.71
N SER A 167 -12.57 -20.77 -11.24
CA SER A 167 -11.32 -20.60 -11.97
C SER A 167 -11.54 -19.97 -13.34
N GLY A 168 -10.56 -19.17 -13.83
CA GLY A 168 -10.46 -18.85 -15.23
C GLY A 168 -10.93 -17.46 -15.67
N HIS A 169 -10.86 -16.44 -14.80
CA HIS A 169 -11.03 -15.07 -15.29
C HIS A 169 -9.78 -14.63 -16.09
N LEU A 170 -9.96 -14.36 -17.38
CA LEU A 170 -8.94 -13.83 -18.27
C LEU A 170 -9.27 -12.39 -18.63
N GLY A 171 -8.26 -11.51 -18.57
CA GLY A 171 -8.43 -10.09 -18.87
C GLY A 171 -7.21 -9.49 -19.52
N LYS A 172 -7.27 -8.20 -19.79
CA LYS A 172 -6.16 -7.41 -20.33
C LYS A 172 -5.72 -6.38 -19.30
N ILE A 173 -4.41 -6.17 -19.22
CA ILE A 173 -3.80 -5.04 -18.51
C ILE A 173 -3.97 -3.81 -19.41
N GLU A 174 -4.34 -2.67 -18.85
CA GLU A 174 -4.55 -1.42 -19.59
C GLU A 174 -3.35 -0.48 -19.43
N LEU A 175 -2.98 0.17 -20.53
CA LEU A 175 -2.02 1.26 -20.52
C LEU A 175 -2.69 2.49 -19.93
N LEU A 176 -2.04 3.12 -18.95
CA LEU A 176 -2.44 4.40 -18.38
C LEU A 176 -1.80 5.55 -19.17
N ASP A 177 -0.47 5.51 -19.26
CA ASP A 177 0.32 6.54 -19.92
C ASP A 177 1.71 6.02 -20.25
N LYS A 178 2.42 6.71 -21.12
CA LYS A 178 3.82 6.43 -21.49
C LYS A 178 4.62 7.71 -21.66
N GLY A 179 5.94 7.62 -21.52
CA GLY A 179 6.84 8.75 -21.70
C GLY A 179 8.29 8.31 -21.89
N GLU A 180 9.16 9.29 -22.01
CA GLU A 180 10.59 9.13 -22.17
C GLU A 180 11.33 9.84 -21.04
N SER A 181 12.33 9.21 -20.44
CA SER A 181 13.16 9.80 -19.38
C SER A 181 14.40 10.53 -19.94
N ARG A 182 14.75 10.25 -21.17
CA ARG A 182 15.87 10.91 -21.86
C ARG A 182 15.32 11.91 -22.86
N ASP A 183 15.64 13.17 -22.63
CA ASP A 183 15.31 14.22 -23.58
C ASP A 183 16.21 14.09 -24.80
N SER A 184 15.62 13.68 -25.93
CA SER A 184 16.33 13.57 -27.22
C SER A 184 16.80 14.91 -27.77
N SER A 185 16.40 16.04 -27.16
CA SER A 185 16.82 17.40 -27.55
C SER A 185 18.18 17.83 -26.98
N VAL A 186 18.73 17.09 -26.01
CA VAL A 186 20.06 17.34 -25.43
C VAL A 186 21.07 16.37 -26.04
N ASN A 187 21.38 16.59 -27.30
CA ASN A 187 22.58 16.00 -27.90
C ASN A 187 23.75 16.98 -27.68
N PRO A 188 24.84 16.55 -27.00
CA PRO A 188 26.03 17.39 -26.78
C PRO A 188 26.78 17.70 -28.08
#